data_52b229fe13c5e342505f9ea8c0b60d99
#
_entry.id   52b229fe13c5e342505f9ea8c0b60d99
#
_cell.length_a   1.000
_cell.length_b   1.000
_cell.length_c   1.000
_cell.angle_alpha   90.00
_cell.angle_beta   90.00
_cell.angle_gamma   90.00
#
_symmetry.space_group_name_H-M   'P 1'
#
loop_
_entity.id
_entity.type
_entity.pdbx_description
1 polymer ?
#
loop_
_entity_poly.entity_id
_entity_poly.type
_entity_poly.pdbx_seq_one_letter_code
_entity_poly.pdbx_strand_id
1 'polypeptide(L)'
;RSLVGSEMCIRDRYIISSGGAPRKAGMTREDLLKGNCEIAEQLGKDIKTYCPDVKHVVIIFNPADLTGLVTLLYSGLKPSQVTTLAALDSTRLQSALAKKFGVMQNQITGCATYGGHGEQMAVFGSAVKVAGKPLSEIIGTAEFPVEEWKQMQQDVTKGGAKIIELRGRSSFQSPSYLSVEMIRSAMGGEAFRWPAGTFVNNEKYKCIMMAMKTTLDATGCHFEVPTGTADEVASLDASYEHLCKMRDELVTLNIVPPVSEWSKINPNL
;
A
#
# COMPACT_ATOMS: atom_id res chain seq x y z
N ARG A 1 24.65 4.57 -2.24
CA ARG A 1 25.06 3.25 -2.79
C ARG A 1 23.91 2.29 -2.52
N SER A 2 23.34 1.71 -3.58
CA SER A 2 22.43 0.60 -3.47
C SER A 2 23.20 -0.60 -2.85
N LEU A 3 22.60 -1.29 -1.89
CA LEU A 3 23.13 -2.56 -1.38
C LEU A 3 22.94 -3.71 -2.39
N VAL A 4 22.25 -3.44 -3.48
CA VAL A 4 22.00 -4.37 -4.56
C VAL A 4 23.33 -4.62 -5.31
N GLY A 5 23.71 -5.88 -5.46
CA GLY A 5 24.98 -6.29 -6.07
C GLY A 5 26.12 -6.54 -5.08
N SER A 6 25.90 -6.44 -3.76
CA SER A 6 26.86 -6.93 -2.76
C SER A 6 26.66 -8.44 -2.52
N GLU A 7 27.70 -9.14 -2.10
CA GLU A 7 27.60 -10.56 -1.73
C GLU A 7 26.54 -10.85 -0.63
N MET A 8 26.19 -9.85 0.17
CA MET A 8 25.12 -9.93 1.17
C MET A 8 23.75 -10.14 0.52
N CYS A 9 23.47 -9.53 -0.63
CA CYS A 9 22.17 -9.64 -1.30
C CYS A 9 21.91 -11.02 -1.90
N ILE A 10 22.93 -11.80 -2.24
CA ILE A 10 22.80 -13.15 -2.82
C ILE A 10 22.13 -14.14 -1.84
N ARG A 11 22.07 -13.83 -0.56
CA ARG A 11 21.47 -14.66 0.49
C ARG A 11 20.24 -14.05 1.12
N ASP A 12 19.82 -12.85 0.68
CA ASP A 12 18.68 -12.18 1.26
C ASP A 12 17.39 -12.90 0.87
N ARG A 13 16.61 -13.25 1.88
CA ARG A 13 15.30 -13.90 1.70
C ARG A 13 14.14 -12.95 1.91
N TYR A 14 14.38 -11.81 2.52
CA TYR A 14 13.38 -10.80 2.85
C TYR A 14 13.95 -9.42 2.59
N ILE A 15 13.22 -8.60 1.86
CA ILE A 15 13.67 -7.28 1.43
C ILE A 15 12.64 -6.22 1.85
N ILE A 16 13.11 -5.13 2.45
CA ILE A 16 12.36 -3.90 2.63
C ILE A 16 13.04 -2.84 1.77
N SER A 17 12.34 -2.32 0.77
CA SER A 17 12.89 -1.29 -0.11
C SER A 17 12.28 0.09 0.16
N SER A 18 13.15 1.03 0.53
CA SER A 18 12.83 2.45 0.75
C SER A 18 13.62 3.38 -0.17
N GLY A 19 14.18 2.85 -1.25
CA GLY A 19 15.20 3.47 -2.09
C GLY A 19 14.71 4.57 -3.04
N GLY A 20 13.46 5.03 -2.95
CA GLY A 20 12.94 6.05 -3.83
C GLY A 20 13.54 7.44 -3.60
N ALA A 21 13.65 8.23 -4.69
CA ALA A 21 14.07 9.61 -4.62
C ALA A 21 12.93 10.50 -4.07
N PRO A 22 13.22 11.44 -3.15
CA PRO A 22 12.24 12.43 -2.73
C PRO A 22 12.02 13.47 -3.82
N ARG A 23 10.82 14.06 -3.87
CA ARG A 23 10.54 15.19 -4.78
C ARG A 23 11.45 16.38 -4.44
N LYS A 24 12.17 16.85 -5.43
CA LYS A 24 13.04 18.06 -5.32
C LYS A 24 12.31 19.27 -5.88
N ALA A 25 12.74 20.47 -5.49
CA ALA A 25 12.25 21.71 -6.07
C ALA A 25 12.50 21.72 -7.59
N GLY A 26 11.47 22.08 -8.37
CA GLY A 26 11.54 22.09 -9.83
C GLY A 26 11.23 20.77 -10.54
N MET A 27 11.13 19.65 -9.81
CA MET A 27 10.68 18.37 -10.40
C MET A 27 9.18 18.37 -10.61
N THR A 28 8.76 17.94 -11.79
CA THR A 28 7.36 17.65 -12.07
C THR A 28 6.91 16.37 -11.37
N ARG A 29 5.60 16.10 -11.33
CA ARG A 29 5.07 14.81 -10.84
C ARG A 29 5.53 13.67 -11.76
N GLU A 30 5.58 13.91 -13.05
CA GLU A 30 6.01 12.95 -14.08
C GLU A 30 7.48 12.56 -13.91
N ASP A 31 8.39 13.55 -13.71
CA ASP A 31 9.81 13.28 -13.46
C ASP A 31 10.02 12.39 -12.22
N LEU A 32 9.28 12.66 -11.15
CA LEU A 32 9.35 11.85 -9.93
C LEU A 32 8.83 10.43 -10.16
N LEU A 33 7.70 10.31 -10.87
CA LEU A 33 7.09 9.03 -11.21
C LEU A 33 8.07 8.20 -12.05
N LYS A 34 8.60 8.78 -13.13
CA LYS A 34 9.56 8.13 -14.01
C LYS A 34 10.80 7.67 -13.24
N GLY A 35 11.45 8.57 -12.51
CA GLY A 35 12.67 8.26 -11.78
C GLY A 35 12.49 7.15 -10.72
N ASN A 36 11.38 7.17 -9.98
CA ASN A 36 11.12 6.13 -8.98
C ASN A 36 10.70 4.79 -9.61
N CYS A 37 10.02 4.81 -10.75
CA CYS A 37 9.71 3.57 -11.49
C CYS A 37 10.96 2.96 -12.13
N GLU A 38 11.91 3.77 -12.63
CA GLU A 38 13.22 3.29 -13.10
C GLU A 38 14.01 2.61 -11.96
N ILE A 39 13.97 3.18 -10.75
CA ILE A 39 14.57 2.55 -9.55
C ILE A 39 13.86 1.22 -9.24
N ALA A 40 12.53 1.17 -9.33
CA ALA A 40 11.75 -0.04 -9.09
C ALA A 40 12.02 -1.14 -10.13
N GLU A 41 12.17 -0.77 -11.39
CA GLU A 41 12.54 -1.67 -12.48
C GLU A 41 13.93 -2.27 -12.23
N GLN A 42 14.92 -1.43 -11.90
CA GLN A 42 16.27 -1.90 -11.59
C GLN A 42 16.26 -2.83 -10.38
N LEU A 43 15.55 -2.47 -9.31
CA LEU A 43 15.37 -3.32 -8.14
C LEU A 43 14.77 -4.67 -8.50
N GLY A 44 13.73 -4.70 -9.35
CA GLY A 44 13.14 -5.95 -9.82
C GLY A 44 14.14 -6.83 -10.57
N LYS A 45 14.89 -6.26 -11.52
CA LYS A 45 15.96 -6.96 -12.28
C LYS A 45 17.05 -7.51 -11.38
N ASP A 46 17.44 -6.72 -10.37
CA ASP A 46 18.47 -7.11 -9.41
C ASP A 46 17.99 -8.24 -8.50
N ILE A 47 16.75 -8.21 -8.03
CA ILE A 47 16.13 -9.30 -7.28
C ILE A 47 16.15 -10.59 -8.12
N LYS A 48 15.72 -10.51 -9.38
CA LYS A 48 15.71 -11.66 -10.30
C LYS A 48 17.10 -12.25 -10.48
N THR A 49 18.13 -11.42 -10.53
CA THR A 49 19.50 -11.83 -10.84
C THR A 49 20.25 -12.31 -9.60
N TYR A 50 20.11 -11.59 -8.48
CA TYR A 50 20.98 -11.78 -7.31
C TYR A 50 20.28 -12.42 -6.11
N CYS A 51 18.93 -12.35 -6.05
CA CYS A 51 18.14 -12.85 -4.93
C CYS A 51 17.03 -13.84 -5.38
N PRO A 52 17.37 -14.92 -6.11
CA PRO A 52 16.36 -15.83 -6.69
C PRO A 52 15.52 -16.56 -5.61
N ASP A 53 16.05 -16.68 -4.40
CA ASP A 53 15.40 -17.36 -3.26
C ASP A 53 14.61 -16.41 -2.34
N VAL A 54 14.44 -15.16 -2.76
CA VAL A 54 13.70 -14.18 -1.97
C VAL A 54 12.28 -14.70 -1.67
N LYS A 55 11.86 -14.59 -0.42
CA LYS A 55 10.56 -15.07 0.07
C LYS A 55 9.51 -13.96 0.04
N HIS A 56 9.91 -12.76 0.46
CA HIS A 56 9.00 -11.62 0.47
C HIS A 56 9.72 -10.29 0.31
N VAL A 57 9.08 -9.37 -0.42
CA VAL A 57 9.55 -8.00 -0.67
C VAL A 57 8.46 -7.02 -0.22
N VAL A 58 8.83 -6.04 0.59
CA VAL A 58 7.96 -4.92 0.98
C VAL A 58 8.49 -3.65 0.36
N ILE A 59 7.68 -3.01 -0.49
CA ILE A 59 8.01 -1.73 -1.14
C ILE A 59 7.35 -0.59 -0.36
N ILE A 60 8.15 0.42 0.05
CA ILE A 60 7.66 1.55 0.85
C ILE A 60 7.93 2.92 0.23
N PHE A 61 8.59 3.00 -0.92
CA PHE A 61 8.86 4.28 -1.59
C PHE A 61 7.77 4.64 -2.61
N ASN A 62 7.45 5.92 -2.66
CA ASN A 62 6.31 6.43 -3.44
C ASN A 62 6.65 6.68 -4.94
N PRO A 63 5.63 6.55 -5.80
CA PRO A 63 4.26 6.11 -5.52
C PRO A 63 4.19 4.59 -5.35
N ALA A 64 3.96 4.14 -4.11
CA ALA A 64 4.18 2.76 -3.68
C ALA A 64 3.43 1.72 -4.52
N ASP A 65 2.18 2.01 -4.92
CA ASP A 65 1.38 1.09 -5.74
C ASP A 65 2.03 0.84 -7.11
N LEU A 66 2.57 1.89 -7.74
CA LEU A 66 3.23 1.76 -9.05
C LEU A 66 4.63 1.19 -8.94
N THR A 67 5.42 1.61 -7.97
CA THR A 67 6.76 1.08 -7.75
C THR A 67 6.72 -0.38 -7.32
N GLY A 68 5.72 -0.79 -6.52
CA GLY A 68 5.45 -2.19 -6.20
C GLY A 68 5.07 -3.01 -7.43
N LEU A 69 4.19 -2.47 -8.28
CA LEU A 69 3.80 -3.11 -9.54
C LEU A 69 4.99 -3.31 -10.48
N VAL A 70 5.81 -2.28 -10.67
CA VAL A 70 7.02 -2.34 -11.52
C VAL A 70 8.04 -3.33 -10.97
N THR A 71 8.29 -3.31 -9.65
CA THR A 71 9.19 -4.28 -9.00
C THR A 71 8.68 -5.70 -9.21
N LEU A 72 7.39 -5.96 -9.01
CA LEU A 72 6.80 -7.28 -9.24
C LEU A 72 6.97 -7.72 -10.71
N LEU A 73 6.69 -6.83 -11.65
CA LEU A 73 6.79 -7.12 -13.09
C LEU A 73 8.19 -7.59 -13.48
N TYR A 74 9.23 -6.90 -13.02
CA TYR A 74 10.61 -7.19 -13.45
C TYR A 74 11.35 -8.18 -12.54
N SER A 75 10.83 -8.51 -11.35
CA SER A 75 11.50 -9.44 -10.42
C SER A 75 11.29 -10.93 -10.75
N GLY A 76 10.26 -11.26 -11.53
CA GLY A 76 9.87 -12.65 -11.75
C GLY A 76 9.29 -13.34 -10.52
N LEU A 77 9.00 -12.61 -9.45
CA LEU A 77 8.37 -13.13 -8.24
C LEU A 77 6.88 -13.40 -8.46
N LYS A 78 6.30 -14.22 -7.59
CA LYS A 78 4.85 -14.43 -7.54
C LYS A 78 4.15 -13.20 -6.91
N PRO A 79 2.91 -12.90 -7.28
CA PRO A 79 2.12 -11.85 -6.63
C PRO A 79 2.09 -11.91 -5.10
N SER A 80 2.05 -13.10 -4.52
CA SER A 80 2.05 -13.30 -3.06
C SER A 80 3.38 -12.95 -2.36
N GLN A 81 4.45 -12.73 -3.12
CA GLN A 81 5.79 -12.42 -2.59
C GLN A 81 6.11 -10.93 -2.57
N VAL A 82 5.27 -10.07 -3.15
CA VAL A 82 5.51 -8.62 -3.21
C VAL A 82 4.32 -7.87 -2.66
N THR A 83 4.58 -7.01 -1.67
CA THR A 83 3.57 -6.13 -1.08
C THR A 83 4.06 -4.69 -1.02
N THR A 84 3.11 -3.77 -0.95
CA THR A 84 3.40 -2.36 -0.62
C THR A 84 2.84 -2.01 0.75
N LEU A 85 3.42 -1.01 1.40
CA LEU A 85 3.00 -0.58 2.72
C LEU A 85 1.81 0.38 2.63
N ALA A 86 0.59 -0.12 2.85
CA ALA A 86 -0.64 0.66 2.92
C ALA A 86 -1.23 0.74 4.35
N ALA A 87 -0.83 -0.14 5.25
CA ALA A 87 -1.35 -0.24 6.63
C ALA A 87 -1.31 1.07 7.42
N LEU A 88 -0.36 1.95 7.09
CA LEU A 88 -0.17 3.25 7.72
C LEU A 88 -1.45 4.10 7.74
N ASP A 89 -2.22 4.06 6.67
CA ASP A 89 -3.42 4.87 6.53
C ASP A 89 -4.55 4.32 7.42
N SER A 90 -4.67 3.00 7.51
CA SER A 90 -5.60 2.34 8.43
C SER A 90 -5.27 2.63 9.90
N THR A 91 -3.99 2.69 10.27
CA THR A 91 -3.57 3.07 11.64
C THR A 91 -3.82 4.55 11.94
N ARG A 92 -3.82 5.43 10.93
CA ARG A 92 -4.24 6.84 11.09
C ARG A 92 -5.72 6.94 11.42
N LEU A 93 -6.57 6.19 10.72
CA LEU A 93 -7.99 6.10 11.03
C LEU A 93 -8.21 5.61 12.46
N GLN A 94 -7.52 4.54 12.86
CA GLN A 94 -7.59 3.99 14.22
C GLN A 94 -7.21 5.04 15.27
N SER A 95 -6.11 5.77 15.04
CA SER A 95 -5.64 6.81 15.97
C SER A 95 -6.61 8.00 16.04
N ALA A 96 -7.20 8.40 14.91
CA ALA A 96 -8.18 9.50 14.86
C ALA A 96 -9.45 9.15 15.66
N LEU A 97 -9.97 7.94 15.46
CA LEU A 97 -11.14 7.46 16.20
C LEU A 97 -10.86 7.28 17.71
N ALA A 98 -9.69 6.72 18.05
CA ALA A 98 -9.27 6.57 19.45
C ALA A 98 -9.20 7.93 20.17
N LYS A 99 -8.66 8.94 19.50
CA LYS A 99 -8.61 10.31 20.00
C LYS A 99 -10.01 10.92 20.14
N LYS A 100 -10.88 10.74 19.13
CA LYS A 100 -12.25 11.27 19.13
C LYS A 100 -13.06 10.75 20.30
N PHE A 101 -12.99 9.43 20.54
CA PHE A 101 -13.79 8.77 21.59
C PHE A 101 -13.08 8.67 22.95
N GLY A 102 -11.85 9.16 23.08
CA GLY A 102 -11.11 9.10 24.34
C GLY A 102 -10.79 7.68 24.82
N VAL A 103 -10.63 6.73 23.89
CA VAL A 103 -10.33 5.33 24.18
C VAL A 103 -8.93 4.95 23.74
N MET A 104 -8.42 3.80 24.20
CA MET A 104 -7.13 3.28 23.75
C MET A 104 -7.23 2.76 22.30
N GLN A 105 -6.15 2.83 21.54
CA GLN A 105 -6.12 2.39 20.13
C GLN A 105 -6.56 0.94 19.95
N ASN A 106 -6.20 0.04 20.85
CA ASN A 106 -6.59 -1.36 20.80
C ASN A 106 -8.09 -1.61 21.03
N GLN A 107 -8.83 -0.61 21.51
CA GLN A 107 -10.29 -0.63 21.62
C GLN A 107 -11.00 -0.22 20.33
N ILE A 108 -10.24 0.29 19.34
CA ILE A 108 -10.72 0.56 17.99
C ILE A 108 -10.29 -0.59 17.10
N THR A 109 -11.22 -1.33 16.55
CA THR A 109 -10.96 -2.50 15.70
C THR A 109 -11.63 -2.36 14.34
N GLY A 110 -11.18 -3.11 13.35
CA GLY A 110 -11.79 -3.13 12.01
C GLY A 110 -11.49 -1.91 11.14
N CYS A 111 -10.57 -1.02 11.54
CA CYS A 111 -10.14 0.11 10.71
C CYS A 111 -9.42 -0.38 9.46
N ALA A 112 -9.86 0.09 8.30
CA ALA A 112 -9.24 -0.26 7.04
C ALA A 112 -9.33 0.88 6.02
N THR A 113 -8.26 1.04 5.25
CA THR A 113 -8.23 1.86 4.05
C THR A 113 -7.78 0.98 2.90
N TYR A 114 -8.46 1.06 1.77
CA TYR A 114 -8.21 0.23 0.60
C TYR A 114 -7.97 1.07 -0.65
N GLY A 115 -7.54 0.43 -1.74
CA GLY A 115 -7.23 1.12 -2.99
C GLY A 115 -5.81 1.67 -3.03
N GLY A 116 -5.61 2.82 -3.67
CA GLY A 116 -4.32 3.46 -3.81
C GLY A 116 -3.83 4.13 -2.53
N HIS A 117 -2.52 4.10 -2.31
CA HIS A 117 -1.87 4.84 -1.22
C HIS A 117 -1.76 6.33 -1.57
N GLY A 118 -2.61 7.17 -0.99
CA GLY A 118 -2.66 8.62 -1.24
C GLY A 118 -4.06 9.19 -1.06
N GLU A 119 -4.32 10.36 -1.65
CA GLU A 119 -5.60 11.06 -1.48
C GLU A 119 -6.81 10.30 -2.07
N GLN A 120 -6.57 9.31 -2.91
CA GLN A 120 -7.59 8.49 -3.57
C GLN A 120 -7.90 7.18 -2.83
N MET A 121 -7.37 6.99 -1.61
CA MET A 121 -7.70 5.81 -0.82
C MET A 121 -9.19 5.80 -0.43
N ALA A 122 -9.77 4.60 -0.35
CA ALA A 122 -11.12 4.38 0.14
C ALA A 122 -11.07 4.06 1.65
N VAL A 123 -11.69 4.90 2.47
CA VAL A 123 -11.76 4.74 3.94
C VAL A 123 -13.02 3.98 4.30
N PHE A 124 -12.85 2.77 4.86
CA PHE A 124 -13.94 1.89 5.24
C PHE A 124 -14.23 2.02 6.75
N GLY A 125 -15.46 2.38 7.08
CA GLY A 125 -15.97 2.50 8.44
C GLY A 125 -16.93 1.39 8.84
N SER A 126 -17.49 0.66 7.88
CA SER A 126 -18.56 -0.34 8.10
C SER A 126 -18.15 -1.49 9.02
N ALA A 127 -16.88 -1.89 9.01
CA ALA A 127 -16.34 -2.94 9.88
C ALA A 127 -15.78 -2.41 11.22
N VAL A 128 -15.71 -1.09 11.39
CA VAL A 128 -15.09 -0.48 12.57
C VAL A 128 -15.97 -0.64 13.81
N LYS A 129 -15.31 -0.97 14.94
CA LYS A 129 -15.93 -0.99 16.27
C LYS A 129 -15.13 -0.10 17.21
N VAL A 130 -15.87 0.67 18.04
CA VAL A 130 -15.36 1.52 19.11
C VAL A 130 -15.72 0.87 20.43
N ALA A 131 -14.75 0.38 21.19
CA ALA A 131 -14.98 -0.35 22.44
C ALA A 131 -16.05 -1.46 22.29
N GLY A 132 -16.04 -2.16 21.16
CA GLY A 132 -16.98 -3.24 20.84
C GLY A 132 -18.28 -2.80 20.17
N LYS A 133 -18.65 -1.52 20.20
CA LYS A 133 -19.85 -0.98 19.53
C LYS A 133 -19.56 -0.68 18.05
N PRO A 134 -20.41 -1.12 17.10
CA PRO A 134 -20.25 -0.79 15.69
C PRO A 134 -20.24 0.75 15.45
N LEU A 135 -19.27 1.23 14.67
CA LEU A 135 -19.16 2.65 14.33
C LEU A 135 -20.42 3.15 13.58
N SER A 136 -21.03 2.30 12.77
CA SER A 136 -22.28 2.58 12.05
C SER A 136 -23.45 2.93 12.94
N GLU A 137 -23.46 2.50 14.21
CA GLU A 137 -24.48 2.86 15.19
C GLU A 137 -24.18 4.21 15.90
N ILE A 138 -22.97 4.72 15.75
CA ILE A 138 -22.51 5.97 16.38
C ILE A 138 -22.55 7.13 15.37
N ILE A 139 -22.20 6.87 14.10
CA ILE A 139 -22.28 7.88 13.05
C ILE A 139 -23.73 8.36 12.89
N GLY A 140 -23.93 9.67 12.82
CA GLY A 140 -25.24 10.32 12.72
C GLY A 140 -25.89 10.62 14.06
N THR A 141 -25.27 10.25 15.18
CA THR A 141 -25.72 10.68 16.52
C THR A 141 -25.17 12.07 16.88
N ALA A 142 -25.66 12.65 17.98
CA ALA A 142 -25.11 13.90 18.51
C ALA A 142 -23.62 13.77 18.93
N GLU A 143 -23.19 12.59 19.32
CA GLU A 143 -21.78 12.30 19.70
C GLU A 143 -20.85 12.31 18.48
N PHE A 144 -21.31 11.82 17.32
CA PHE A 144 -20.52 11.74 16.09
C PHE A 144 -21.39 12.02 14.85
N PRO A 145 -21.63 13.29 14.51
CA PRO A 145 -22.39 13.70 13.34
C PRO A 145 -21.79 13.16 12.02
N VAL A 146 -22.63 12.94 11.02
CA VAL A 146 -22.19 12.47 9.69
C VAL A 146 -21.12 13.38 9.07
N GLU A 147 -21.25 14.68 9.25
CA GLU A 147 -20.28 15.64 8.69
C GLU A 147 -18.90 15.53 9.37
N GLU A 148 -18.87 15.22 10.67
CA GLU A 148 -17.61 14.98 11.38
C GLU A 148 -16.94 13.67 10.89
N TRP A 149 -17.73 12.64 10.61
CA TRP A 149 -17.21 11.42 9.98
C TRP A 149 -16.60 11.69 8.61
N LYS A 150 -17.30 12.43 7.75
CA LYS A 150 -16.78 12.82 6.42
C LYS A 150 -15.48 13.63 6.53
N GLN A 151 -15.43 14.57 7.49
CA GLN A 151 -14.22 15.34 7.74
C GLN A 151 -13.06 14.44 8.18
N MET A 152 -13.33 13.49 9.08
CA MET A 152 -12.31 12.52 9.52
C MET A 152 -11.79 11.67 8.37
N GLN A 153 -12.65 11.19 7.47
CA GLN A 153 -12.22 10.47 6.26
C GLN A 153 -11.26 11.33 5.41
N GLN A 154 -11.59 12.60 5.18
CA GLN A 154 -10.73 13.53 4.45
C GLN A 154 -9.40 13.78 5.18
N ASP A 155 -9.42 13.94 6.50
CA ASP A 155 -8.19 14.14 7.29
C ASP A 155 -7.28 12.91 7.25
N VAL A 156 -7.82 11.70 7.22
CA VAL A 156 -7.07 10.46 7.06
C VAL A 156 -6.40 10.40 5.68
N THR A 157 -7.14 10.71 4.61
CA THR A 157 -6.59 10.68 3.24
C THR A 157 -5.47 11.72 3.04
N LYS A 158 -5.59 12.89 3.66
CA LYS A 158 -4.59 13.98 3.61
C LYS A 158 -3.51 13.87 4.68
N GLY A 159 -3.56 12.86 5.54
CA GLY A 159 -2.65 12.75 6.70
C GLY A 159 -1.16 12.72 6.33
N GLY A 160 -0.81 12.15 5.20
CA GLY A 160 0.57 12.15 4.68
C GLY A 160 1.07 13.54 4.32
N ALA A 161 0.26 14.31 3.58
CA ALA A 161 0.58 15.68 3.19
C ALA A 161 0.72 16.59 4.41
N LYS A 162 -0.18 16.46 5.40
CA LYS A 162 -0.13 17.22 6.65
C LYS A 162 1.14 16.96 7.46
N ILE A 163 1.62 15.72 7.49
CA ILE A 163 2.89 15.39 8.16
C ILE A 163 4.07 16.06 7.45
N ILE A 164 4.09 16.07 6.10
CA ILE A 164 5.13 16.73 5.31
C ILE A 164 5.11 18.24 5.56
N GLU A 165 3.93 18.86 5.60
CA GLU A 165 3.77 20.28 5.90
C GLU A 165 4.34 20.64 7.28
N LEU A 166 4.04 19.85 8.31
CA LEU A 166 4.46 20.11 9.68
C LEU A 166 5.94 19.79 9.96
N ARG A 167 6.52 18.81 9.27
CA ARG A 167 7.87 18.26 9.57
C ARG A 167 8.90 18.53 8.46
N GLY A 168 8.48 19.07 7.33
CA GLY A 168 9.34 19.27 6.14
C GLY A 168 9.76 17.96 5.43
N ARG A 169 9.25 16.80 5.88
CA ARG A 169 9.55 15.47 5.32
C ARG A 169 8.47 14.46 5.65
N SER A 170 8.43 13.38 4.87
CA SER A 170 7.54 12.24 5.12
C SER A 170 7.80 11.57 6.48
N SER A 171 6.79 10.89 7.02
CA SER A 171 6.95 10.00 8.16
C SER A 171 7.89 8.84 7.81
N PHE A 172 8.71 8.41 8.76
CA PHE A 172 9.58 7.24 8.61
C PHE A 172 9.42 6.24 9.77
N GLN A 173 9.03 6.67 10.97
CA GLN A 173 8.92 5.78 12.14
C GLN A 173 7.83 4.72 11.93
N SER A 174 6.61 5.13 11.60
CA SER A 174 5.51 4.19 11.38
C SER A 174 5.72 3.30 10.16
N PRO A 175 6.19 3.82 8.99
CA PRO A 175 6.58 2.96 7.88
C PRO A 175 7.64 1.93 8.25
N SER A 176 8.68 2.31 8.97
CA SER A 176 9.74 1.38 9.40
C SER A 176 9.20 0.29 10.32
N TYR A 177 8.40 0.66 11.32
CA TYR A 177 7.79 -0.29 12.23
C TYR A 177 6.90 -1.29 11.51
N LEU A 178 5.95 -0.80 10.71
CA LEU A 178 4.99 -1.66 10.02
C LEU A 178 5.65 -2.57 8.97
N SER A 179 6.66 -2.09 8.25
CA SER A 179 7.38 -2.94 7.29
C SER A 179 8.17 -4.05 7.97
N VAL A 180 8.74 -3.80 9.15
CA VAL A 180 9.38 -4.84 9.96
C VAL A 180 8.36 -5.86 10.46
N GLU A 181 7.16 -5.44 10.90
CA GLU A 181 6.08 -6.36 11.28
C GLU A 181 5.61 -7.21 10.09
N MET A 182 5.53 -6.64 8.89
CA MET A 182 5.21 -7.40 7.67
C MET A 182 6.27 -8.49 7.41
N ILE A 183 7.55 -8.15 7.50
CA ILE A 183 8.63 -9.15 7.32
C ILE A 183 8.62 -10.19 8.44
N ARG A 184 8.38 -9.79 9.69
CA ARG A 184 8.25 -10.75 10.81
C ARG A 184 7.16 -11.79 10.53
N SER A 185 6.01 -11.35 10.01
CA SER A 185 4.91 -12.24 9.64
C SER A 185 5.30 -13.17 8.49
N ALA A 186 5.94 -12.65 7.44
CA ALA A 186 6.45 -13.45 6.34
C ALA A 186 7.52 -14.48 6.78
N MET A 187 8.22 -14.23 7.87
CA MET A 187 9.19 -15.15 8.49
C MET A 187 8.53 -16.21 9.40
N GLY A 188 7.21 -16.24 9.52
CA GLY A 188 6.46 -17.20 10.33
C GLY A 188 6.09 -16.69 11.73
N GLY A 189 6.15 -15.39 11.97
CA GLY A 189 5.55 -14.74 13.14
C GLY A 189 4.03 -14.65 13.05
N GLU A 190 3.42 -13.89 13.95
CA GLU A 190 1.98 -13.62 13.90
C GLU A 190 1.57 -13.02 12.57
N ALA A 191 0.46 -13.49 12.00
CA ALA A 191 -0.01 -13.03 10.70
C ALA A 191 -0.36 -11.53 10.71
N PHE A 192 0.17 -10.79 9.74
CA PHE A 192 -0.11 -9.38 9.56
C PHE A 192 -1.45 -9.23 8.82
N ARG A 193 -2.43 -8.57 9.45
CA ARG A 193 -3.81 -8.47 8.96
C ARG A 193 -4.26 -7.05 8.65
N TRP A 194 -3.36 -6.09 8.65
CA TRP A 194 -3.66 -4.76 8.14
C TRP A 194 -3.68 -4.76 6.62
N PRO A 195 -4.47 -3.88 5.97
CA PRO A 195 -4.42 -3.72 4.53
C PRO A 195 -3.01 -3.48 4.03
N ALA A 196 -2.63 -4.21 3.01
CA ALA A 196 -1.37 -4.03 2.29
C ALA A 196 -1.64 -3.97 0.79
N GLY A 197 -0.82 -3.23 0.05
CA GLY A 197 -0.88 -3.27 -1.40
C GLY A 197 -0.41 -4.63 -1.90
N THR A 198 -1.21 -5.24 -2.73
CA THR A 198 -0.96 -6.53 -3.37
C THR A 198 -1.38 -6.48 -4.83
N PHE A 199 -0.82 -7.35 -5.65
CA PHE A 199 -1.23 -7.44 -7.05
C PHE A 199 -2.60 -8.10 -7.17
N VAL A 200 -3.51 -7.38 -7.80
CA VAL A 200 -4.90 -7.81 -8.00
C VAL A 200 -5.15 -8.02 -9.49
N ASN A 201 -5.60 -9.22 -9.83
CA ASN A 201 -6.06 -9.57 -11.17
C ASN A 201 -7.20 -10.57 -11.06
N ASN A 202 -8.44 -10.07 -10.96
CA ASN A 202 -9.65 -10.86 -10.84
C ASN A 202 -10.72 -10.35 -11.83
N GLU A 203 -11.96 -10.79 -11.70
CA GLU A 203 -13.03 -10.38 -12.61
C GLU A 203 -13.30 -8.87 -12.57
N LYS A 204 -13.25 -8.26 -11.40
CA LYS A 204 -13.59 -6.85 -11.19
C LYS A 204 -12.38 -5.92 -11.35
N TYR A 205 -11.24 -6.27 -10.76
CA TYR A 205 -10.03 -5.43 -10.73
C TYR A 205 -8.91 -6.12 -11.50
N LYS A 206 -8.37 -5.44 -12.53
CA LYS A 206 -7.44 -6.03 -13.49
C LYS A 206 -6.04 -5.44 -13.40
N CYS A 207 -5.05 -6.32 -13.22
CA CYS A 207 -3.63 -6.03 -13.41
C CYS A 207 -3.15 -4.75 -12.72
N ILE A 208 -3.39 -4.67 -11.41
CA ILE A 208 -3.04 -3.48 -10.59
C ILE A 208 -2.48 -3.89 -9.24
N MET A 209 -1.58 -3.09 -8.69
CA MET A 209 -1.17 -3.16 -7.30
C MET A 209 -1.98 -2.15 -6.51
N MET A 210 -2.70 -2.59 -5.48
CA MET A 210 -3.47 -1.72 -4.59
C MET A 210 -3.73 -2.38 -3.23
N ALA A 211 -4.02 -1.56 -2.23
CA ALA A 211 -4.37 -2.07 -0.90
C ALA A 211 -5.70 -2.81 -0.90
N MET A 212 -5.68 -4.02 -0.36
CA MET A 212 -6.82 -4.91 -0.20
C MET A 212 -6.92 -5.42 1.23
N LYS A 213 -7.98 -6.15 1.55
CA LYS A 213 -8.07 -6.90 2.80
C LYS A 213 -7.10 -8.07 2.73
N THR A 214 -5.94 -7.93 3.33
CA THR A 214 -4.84 -8.88 3.20
C THR A 214 -4.56 -9.65 4.50
N THR A 215 -4.01 -10.84 4.32
CA THR A 215 -3.31 -11.61 5.35
C THR A 215 -1.93 -11.96 4.82
N LEU A 216 -0.89 -11.48 5.50
CA LEU A 216 0.49 -11.84 5.18
C LEU A 216 1.01 -12.77 6.27
N ASP A 217 1.55 -13.92 5.87
CA ASP A 217 2.17 -14.92 6.73
C ASP A 217 3.32 -15.64 6.02
N ALA A 218 3.82 -16.74 6.57
CA ALA A 218 4.93 -17.50 5.99
C ALA A 218 4.64 -18.11 4.61
N THR A 219 3.37 -18.17 4.19
CA THR A 219 2.96 -18.67 2.86
C THR A 219 2.91 -17.55 1.81
N GLY A 220 3.03 -16.30 2.25
CA GLY A 220 2.99 -15.09 1.43
C GLY A 220 1.78 -14.21 1.73
N CYS A 221 1.51 -13.26 0.86
CA CYS A 221 0.38 -12.36 0.97
C CYS A 221 -0.83 -12.92 0.22
N HIS A 222 -1.94 -13.05 0.95
CA HIS A 222 -3.25 -13.45 0.43
C HIS A 222 -4.22 -12.28 0.60
N PHE A 223 -5.18 -12.15 -0.31
CA PHE A 223 -6.16 -11.07 -0.22
C PHE A 223 -7.59 -11.55 -0.50
N GLU A 224 -8.53 -10.81 0.06
CA GLU A 224 -9.95 -10.86 -0.23
C GLU A 224 -10.39 -9.49 -0.75
N VAL A 225 -11.39 -9.46 -1.64
CA VAL A 225 -12.05 -8.20 -2.01
C VAL A 225 -12.84 -7.71 -0.80
N PRO A 226 -12.57 -6.49 -0.30
CA PRO A 226 -13.29 -6.00 0.87
C PRO A 226 -14.77 -5.80 0.56
N THR A 227 -15.60 -6.09 1.55
CA THR A 227 -17.04 -5.80 1.54
C THR A 227 -17.32 -4.60 2.42
N GLY A 228 -18.26 -3.76 2.02
CA GLY A 228 -18.63 -2.54 2.73
C GLY A 228 -19.97 -1.99 2.28
N THR A 229 -20.28 -0.75 2.63
CA THR A 229 -21.43 -0.04 2.10
C THR A 229 -21.28 0.25 0.60
N ALA A 230 -22.37 0.59 -0.08
CA ALA A 230 -22.33 0.95 -1.50
C ALA A 230 -21.35 2.12 -1.76
N ASP A 231 -21.32 3.13 -0.88
CA ASP A 231 -20.43 4.28 -0.99
C ASP A 231 -18.95 3.92 -0.78
N GLU A 232 -18.66 3.00 0.15
CA GLU A 232 -17.31 2.49 0.39
C GLU A 232 -16.80 1.70 -0.82
N VAL A 233 -17.65 0.85 -1.39
CA VAL A 233 -17.32 0.10 -2.60
C VAL A 233 -17.14 1.03 -3.79
N ALA A 234 -18.01 2.03 -3.97
CA ALA A 234 -17.86 3.04 -5.02
C ALA A 234 -16.56 3.85 -4.88
N SER A 235 -16.15 4.17 -3.64
CA SER A 235 -14.87 4.83 -3.36
C SER A 235 -13.68 3.94 -3.73
N LEU A 236 -13.76 2.64 -3.47
CA LEU A 236 -12.73 1.69 -3.88
C LEU A 236 -12.65 1.56 -5.40
N ASP A 237 -13.80 1.51 -6.08
CA ASP A 237 -13.87 1.47 -7.54
C ASP A 237 -13.24 2.74 -8.17
N ALA A 238 -13.55 3.91 -7.63
CA ALA A 238 -12.93 5.18 -8.07
C ALA A 238 -11.41 5.20 -7.84
N SER A 239 -10.96 4.65 -6.71
CA SER A 239 -9.53 4.50 -6.41
C SER A 239 -8.83 3.57 -7.41
N TYR A 240 -9.46 2.45 -7.75
CA TYR A 240 -8.98 1.53 -8.78
C TYR A 240 -8.86 2.21 -10.16
N GLU A 241 -9.89 2.92 -10.59
CA GLU A 241 -9.86 3.66 -11.86
C GLU A 241 -8.73 4.69 -11.91
N HIS A 242 -8.49 5.37 -10.79
CA HIS A 242 -7.36 6.31 -10.69
C HIS A 242 -6.02 5.60 -10.87
N LEU A 243 -5.83 4.46 -10.19
CA LEU A 243 -4.61 3.66 -10.32
C LEU A 243 -4.42 3.10 -11.73
N CYS A 244 -5.51 2.68 -12.39
CA CYS A 244 -5.45 2.25 -13.79
C CYS A 244 -4.96 3.36 -14.71
N LYS A 245 -5.44 4.60 -14.54
CA LYS A 245 -4.94 5.76 -15.29
C LYS A 245 -3.44 5.98 -15.07
N MET A 246 -2.98 5.89 -13.83
CA MET A 246 -1.55 6.02 -13.53
C MET A 246 -0.71 4.87 -14.11
N ARG A 247 -1.21 3.64 -14.09
CA ARG A 247 -0.57 2.49 -14.75
C ARG A 247 -0.46 2.71 -16.26
N ASP A 248 -1.55 3.15 -16.88
CA ASP A 248 -1.60 3.39 -18.33
C ASP A 248 -0.71 4.58 -18.75
N GLU A 249 -0.51 5.56 -17.85
CA GLU A 249 0.50 6.61 -17.99
C GLU A 249 1.92 6.03 -18.04
N LEU A 250 2.26 5.04 -17.20
CA LEU A 250 3.56 4.35 -17.27
C LEU A 250 3.77 3.64 -18.62
N VAL A 251 2.72 3.07 -19.19
CA VAL A 251 2.78 2.45 -20.53
C VAL A 251 3.02 3.54 -21.60
N THR A 252 2.31 4.65 -21.52
CA THR A 252 2.46 5.79 -22.47
C THR A 252 3.86 6.39 -22.41
N LEU A 253 4.45 6.45 -21.21
CA LEU A 253 5.81 6.94 -20.98
C LEU A 253 6.90 5.91 -21.33
N ASN A 254 6.52 4.72 -21.82
CA ASN A 254 7.42 3.60 -22.11
C ASN A 254 8.27 3.13 -20.90
N ILE A 255 7.76 3.31 -19.67
CA ILE A 255 8.39 2.83 -18.44
C ILE A 255 8.08 1.34 -18.25
N VAL A 256 6.85 0.93 -18.58
CA VAL A 256 6.44 -0.48 -18.62
C VAL A 256 5.81 -0.80 -19.98
N PRO A 257 5.93 -2.05 -20.46
CA PRO A 257 5.26 -2.46 -21.68
C PRO A 257 3.74 -2.55 -21.48
N PRO A 258 2.97 -2.66 -22.56
CA PRO A 258 1.53 -2.93 -22.49
C PRO A 258 1.20 -4.16 -21.61
N VAL A 259 0.08 -4.11 -20.89
CA VAL A 259 -0.34 -5.17 -19.96
C VAL A 259 -0.38 -6.56 -20.61
N SER A 260 -0.71 -6.64 -21.91
CA SER A 260 -0.73 -7.88 -22.69
C SER A 260 0.64 -8.58 -22.82
N GLU A 261 1.72 -7.86 -22.50
CA GLU A 261 3.09 -8.38 -22.59
C GLU A 261 3.68 -8.77 -21.22
N TRP A 262 3.00 -8.46 -20.13
CA TRP A 262 3.53 -8.66 -18.78
C TRP A 262 3.85 -10.11 -18.47
N SER A 263 3.01 -11.05 -18.91
CA SER A 263 3.28 -12.49 -18.72
C SER A 263 4.54 -12.99 -19.45
N LYS A 264 5.03 -12.25 -20.47
CA LYS A 264 6.32 -12.56 -21.12
C LYS A 264 7.51 -12.17 -20.25
N ILE A 265 7.36 -11.14 -19.40
CA ILE A 265 8.41 -10.62 -18.51
C ILE A 265 8.38 -11.36 -17.18
N ASN A 266 7.19 -11.51 -16.61
CA ASN A 266 6.95 -12.28 -15.40
C ASN A 266 5.85 -13.32 -15.65
N PRO A 267 6.21 -14.59 -15.86
CA PRO A 267 5.23 -15.66 -16.13
C PRO A 267 4.27 -15.97 -14.98
N ASN A 268 4.47 -15.36 -13.81
CA ASN A 268 3.60 -15.53 -12.64
C ASN A 268 2.41 -14.52 -12.60
N LEU A 269 2.32 -13.60 -13.58
CA LEU A 269 1.25 -12.59 -13.70
C LEU A 269 0.12 -13.04 -14.62
#